data_bf539f1b25d3eb7604d24801c2e57c8b
#
_entry.id   bf539f1b25d3eb7604d24801c2e57c8b
#
_cell.length_a   1.000
_cell.length_b   1.000
_cell.length_c   1.000
_cell.angle_alpha   90.00
_cell.angle_beta   90.00
_cell.angle_gamma   90.00
#
_symmetry.space_group_name_H-M   'P 1'
#
loop_
_entity.id
_entity.type
_entity.pdbx_description
1 polymer ?
#
loop_
_entity_poly.entity_id
_entity_poly.type
_entity_poly.pdbx_seq_one_letter_code
_entity_poly.pdbx_strand_id
1 'polypeptide(L)'
;MADTPDLTQTPPTIYDVARMAGVSIASVSRVLNGRRNPREETRERVLQAVAELGFVPDGAARALSGRLKEVVGVVIRRVRWTTTSDGGFAEEDESLQFTDVLNRGIELAAQRRGFNLLVSSVDADDHDASRRLLALARKSDGLILHDRVLEPDQLDELARRVPIVTLANVATRTTTNVHSDNTSGMQALAVHLLADHGYRSIGYLAGLADSPDSLARRETLAAEAAVAGAVLMAGPEWQGNYYATGGARVIEQLLADGTTLPRAIACANDQTALGVMYALAQHGIDVPGDVAVAGFDDIPMARHLRPQLTTVRQPIQEIGTCAFDVLHSMIGGGAPAARDVLLPTRLVIRASCGCPTISPPRRLP
;
A
#
# COMPACT_ATOMS: atom_id res chain seq x y z
N MET A 1 37.15 8.99 -16.89
CA MET A 1 37.18 8.99 -15.41
C MET A 1 36.25 10.12 -15.01
N ALA A 2 35.05 9.77 -14.50
CA ALA A 2 34.11 10.78 -14.01
C ALA A 2 34.57 11.19 -12.61
N ASP A 3 34.75 12.46 -12.40
CA ASP A 3 35.12 13.05 -11.10
C ASP A 3 34.05 12.73 -10.07
N THR A 4 34.43 12.03 -9.03
CA THR A 4 33.57 11.77 -7.87
C THR A 4 33.42 13.10 -7.12
N PRO A 5 32.21 13.61 -6.88
CA PRO A 5 32.06 14.88 -6.18
C PRO A 5 32.63 14.77 -4.77
N ASP A 6 33.45 15.72 -4.40
CA ASP A 6 34.03 15.89 -3.07
C ASP A 6 32.92 16.20 -2.05
N LEU A 7 32.54 15.24 -1.25
CA LEU A 7 31.48 15.33 -0.23
C LEU A 7 31.86 16.20 0.99
N THR A 8 33.05 16.83 0.98
CA THR A 8 33.54 17.68 2.09
C THR A 8 33.17 19.15 1.93
N GLN A 9 32.64 19.56 0.78
CA GLN A 9 32.23 20.96 0.56
C GLN A 9 30.83 21.21 1.12
N THR A 10 30.70 22.24 1.95
CA THR A 10 29.40 22.70 2.45
C THR A 10 28.52 23.07 1.24
N PRO A 11 27.29 22.51 1.15
CA PRO A 11 26.41 22.79 0.01
C PRO A 11 26.15 24.30 -0.12
N PRO A 12 26.10 24.82 -1.35
CA PRO A 12 25.88 26.24 -1.60
C PRO A 12 24.56 26.70 -1.01
N THR A 13 24.55 27.91 -0.49
CA THR A 13 23.39 28.52 0.17
C THR A 13 22.75 29.61 -0.70
N ILE A 14 21.54 30.06 -0.36
CA ILE A 14 20.88 31.19 -1.00
C ILE A 14 21.73 32.47 -0.90
N TYR A 15 22.57 32.59 0.12
CA TYR A 15 23.52 33.69 0.29
C TYR A 15 24.62 33.66 -0.79
N ASP A 16 25.08 32.47 -1.15
CA ASP A 16 26.09 32.30 -2.18
C ASP A 16 25.53 32.63 -3.56
N VAL A 17 24.30 32.22 -3.85
CA VAL A 17 23.59 32.60 -5.08
C VAL A 17 23.42 34.14 -5.16
N ALA A 18 22.99 34.79 -4.06
CA ALA A 18 22.80 36.23 -4.00
C ALA A 18 24.11 36.97 -4.25
N ARG A 19 25.20 36.50 -3.66
CA ARG A 19 26.56 37.06 -3.84
C ARG A 19 27.03 36.90 -5.28
N MET A 20 26.92 35.70 -5.86
CA MET A 20 27.35 35.44 -7.24
C MET A 20 26.51 36.22 -8.26
N ALA A 21 25.19 36.25 -8.10
CA ALA A 21 24.31 37.00 -8.99
C ALA A 21 24.35 38.52 -8.78
N GLY A 22 25.03 39.04 -7.75
CA GLY A 22 25.09 40.46 -7.43
C GLY A 22 23.74 41.10 -7.12
N VAL A 23 22.87 40.37 -6.41
CA VAL A 23 21.50 40.81 -6.07
C VAL A 23 21.17 40.53 -4.59
N SER A 24 20.08 41.10 -4.07
CA SER A 24 19.65 40.82 -2.72
C SER A 24 19.05 39.38 -2.61
N ILE A 25 19.13 38.79 -1.41
CA ILE A 25 18.50 37.49 -1.09
C ILE A 25 17.01 37.54 -1.44
N ALA A 26 16.34 38.66 -1.18
CA ALA A 26 14.95 38.90 -1.54
C ALA A 26 14.68 38.82 -3.05
N SER A 27 15.66 39.22 -3.87
CA SER A 27 15.60 39.13 -5.34
C SER A 27 15.78 37.69 -5.79
N VAL A 28 16.78 36.98 -5.24
CA VAL A 28 16.95 35.52 -5.48
C VAL A 28 15.68 34.76 -5.12
N SER A 29 15.15 34.98 -3.92
CA SER A 29 13.92 34.35 -3.48
C SER A 29 12.73 34.66 -4.40
N ARG A 30 12.62 35.87 -4.94
CA ARG A 30 11.56 36.24 -5.90
C ARG A 30 11.71 35.52 -7.24
N VAL A 31 12.93 35.39 -7.75
CA VAL A 31 13.23 34.68 -9.01
C VAL A 31 12.93 33.19 -8.86
N LEU A 32 13.51 32.54 -7.85
CA LEU A 32 13.35 31.11 -7.59
C LEU A 32 11.90 30.73 -7.30
N ASN A 33 11.14 31.69 -6.83
CA ASN A 33 9.78 31.50 -6.38
C ASN A 33 8.71 31.95 -7.39
N GLY A 34 9.07 32.42 -8.58
CA GLY A 34 8.12 32.84 -9.61
C GLY A 34 7.20 34.01 -9.19
N ARG A 35 7.54 34.77 -8.12
CA ARG A 35 6.73 35.93 -7.67
C ARG A 35 7.08 37.17 -8.47
N ARG A 36 6.03 37.83 -9.00
CA ARG A 36 5.98 39.12 -9.71
C ARG A 36 7.29 39.52 -10.40
N ASN A 37 7.30 39.40 -11.71
CA ASN A 37 8.22 39.93 -12.72
C ASN A 37 9.50 40.57 -12.18
N PRO A 38 10.54 39.80 -11.82
CA PRO A 38 11.87 40.38 -11.75
C PRO A 38 12.23 40.88 -13.15
N ARG A 39 13.04 41.91 -13.25
CA ARG A 39 13.62 42.33 -14.52
C ARG A 39 14.32 41.12 -15.14
N GLU A 40 14.15 40.89 -16.44
CA GLU A 40 14.68 39.70 -17.14
C GLU A 40 16.17 39.50 -16.88
N GLU A 41 16.95 40.58 -16.95
CA GLU A 41 18.38 40.58 -16.60
C GLU A 41 18.67 40.05 -15.18
N THR A 42 17.87 40.42 -14.21
CA THR A 42 18.01 39.92 -12.83
C THR A 42 17.68 38.41 -12.74
N ARG A 43 16.68 37.98 -13.51
CA ARG A 43 16.29 36.59 -13.59
C ARG A 43 17.37 35.71 -14.20
N GLU A 44 17.94 36.14 -15.32
CA GLU A 44 19.01 35.42 -16.00
C GLU A 44 20.26 35.29 -15.10
N ARG A 45 20.70 36.36 -14.45
CA ARG A 45 21.86 36.32 -13.54
C ARG A 45 21.66 35.38 -12.37
N VAL A 46 20.45 35.35 -11.80
CA VAL A 46 20.13 34.43 -10.70
C VAL A 46 20.10 32.98 -11.18
N LEU A 47 19.47 32.68 -12.32
CA LEU A 47 19.40 31.32 -12.86
C LEU A 47 20.79 30.81 -13.28
N GLN A 48 21.65 31.70 -13.84
CA GLN A 48 23.02 31.36 -14.13
C GLN A 48 23.81 31.03 -12.86
N ALA A 49 23.72 31.85 -11.82
CA ALA A 49 24.38 31.59 -10.53
C ALA A 49 23.90 30.30 -9.87
N VAL A 50 22.62 29.97 -9.99
CA VAL A 50 22.06 28.71 -9.51
C VAL A 50 22.67 27.51 -10.24
N ALA A 51 22.79 27.60 -11.57
CA ALA A 51 23.36 26.52 -12.38
C ALA A 51 24.86 26.34 -12.10
N GLU A 52 25.63 27.45 -12.02
CA GLU A 52 27.09 27.43 -11.78
C GLU A 52 27.43 26.89 -10.37
N LEU A 53 26.63 27.24 -9.35
CA LEU A 53 26.83 26.76 -7.98
C LEU A 53 26.24 25.35 -7.73
N GLY A 54 25.41 24.84 -8.64
CA GLY A 54 24.64 23.64 -8.36
C GLY A 54 23.66 23.81 -7.18
N PHE A 55 23.18 25.04 -6.94
CA PHE A 55 22.32 25.35 -5.81
C PHE A 55 20.94 24.73 -6.00
N VAL A 56 20.55 23.87 -5.05
CA VAL A 56 19.20 23.31 -4.95
C VAL A 56 18.46 24.03 -3.83
N PRO A 57 17.32 24.70 -4.11
CA PRO A 57 16.54 25.36 -3.08
C PRO A 57 16.10 24.38 -1.98
N ASP A 58 16.48 24.67 -0.73
CA ASP A 58 16.10 23.84 0.42
C ASP A 58 14.58 23.90 0.67
N GLY A 59 13.93 22.72 0.75
CA GLY A 59 12.52 22.59 1.08
C GLY A 59 12.16 23.20 2.46
N ALA A 60 13.09 23.14 3.42
CA ALA A 60 12.91 23.76 4.74
C ALA A 60 12.89 25.29 4.66
N ALA A 61 13.71 25.90 3.80
CA ALA A 61 13.70 27.34 3.56
C ALA A 61 12.41 27.81 2.85
N ARG A 62 11.82 26.97 2.01
CA ARG A 62 10.49 27.21 1.39
C ARG A 62 9.38 27.17 2.42
N ALA A 63 9.43 26.23 3.36
CA ALA A 63 8.46 26.10 4.46
C ALA A 63 8.45 27.34 5.38
N LEU A 64 9.61 27.93 5.68
CA LEU A 64 9.74 29.18 6.45
C LEU A 64 9.06 30.38 5.78
N SER A 65 8.87 30.36 4.46
CA SER A 65 8.18 31.42 3.70
C SER A 65 6.65 31.19 3.56
N GLY A 66 6.07 30.26 4.31
CA GLY A 66 4.63 29.92 4.26
C GLY A 66 4.25 29.13 3.01
N ARG A 67 5.19 28.41 2.38
CA ARG A 67 4.99 27.62 1.16
C ARG A 67 4.97 26.13 1.45
N LEU A 68 4.40 25.40 0.49
CA LEU A 68 4.44 23.95 0.47
C LEU A 68 5.88 23.44 0.46
N LYS A 69 6.13 22.35 1.18
CA LYS A 69 7.41 21.63 1.18
C LYS A 69 7.57 20.79 -0.08
N GLU A 70 6.44 20.56 -0.78
CA GLU A 70 6.32 19.66 -1.93
C GLU A 70 6.72 18.22 -1.56
N VAL A 71 6.35 17.80 -0.35
CA VAL A 71 6.62 16.48 0.20
C VAL A 71 5.34 15.90 0.80
N VAL A 72 5.02 14.67 0.46
CA VAL A 72 3.96 13.87 1.08
C VAL A 72 4.58 12.73 1.88
N GLY A 73 4.14 12.55 3.12
CA GLY A 73 4.51 11.40 3.94
C GLY A 73 3.62 10.21 3.64
N VAL A 74 4.23 9.05 3.37
CA VAL A 74 3.53 7.77 3.25
C VAL A 74 3.96 6.89 4.41
N VAL A 75 3.01 6.39 5.18
CA VAL A 75 3.26 5.58 6.37
C VAL A 75 2.63 4.22 6.22
N ILE A 76 3.45 3.20 6.41
CA ILE A 76 3.07 1.79 6.30
C ILE A 76 3.13 1.17 7.69
N ARG A 77 2.06 0.46 8.08
CA ARG A 77 2.05 -0.35 9.29
C ARG A 77 2.83 -1.63 9.06
N ARG A 78 3.78 -1.94 9.94
CA ARG A 78 4.47 -3.24 9.98
C ARG A 78 4.00 -4.03 11.18
N VAL A 79 3.82 -5.32 10.98
CA VAL A 79 3.56 -6.26 12.07
C VAL A 79 4.80 -7.12 12.22
N ARG A 80 5.47 -7.02 13.37
CA ARG A 80 6.59 -7.90 13.71
C ARG A 80 6.03 -9.18 14.34
N TRP A 81 6.40 -10.30 13.79
CA TRP A 81 6.18 -11.60 14.40
C TRP A 81 7.52 -12.10 14.95
N THR A 82 7.57 -12.27 16.26
CA THR A 82 8.74 -12.89 16.92
C THR A 82 8.62 -14.40 16.79
N THR A 83 9.01 -14.96 15.67
CA THR A 83 9.21 -16.40 15.53
C THR A 83 10.58 -16.66 14.95
N THR A 84 11.46 -17.19 15.77
CA THR A 84 12.64 -17.91 15.32
C THR A 84 12.16 -19.20 14.66
N SER A 85 12.02 -19.25 13.35
CA SER A 85 11.82 -20.49 12.63
C SER A 85 13.05 -20.81 11.80
N ASP A 86 13.67 -21.93 12.08
CA ASP A 86 14.61 -22.59 11.20
C ASP A 86 13.90 -22.94 9.87
N GLY A 87 14.15 -22.16 8.86
CA GLY A 87 14.00 -22.58 7.48
C GLY A 87 12.80 -22.07 6.70
N GLY A 88 13.06 -21.32 5.67
CA GLY A 88 12.24 -21.19 4.48
C GLY A 88 11.93 -19.75 4.05
N PHE A 89 11.39 -18.92 4.90
CA PHE A 89 11.16 -17.50 4.62
C PHE A 89 11.51 -16.70 5.88
N ALA A 90 12.47 -15.77 5.80
CA ALA A 90 12.66 -14.78 6.83
C ALA A 90 11.61 -13.68 6.62
N GLU A 91 10.86 -13.32 7.67
CA GLU A 91 9.83 -12.26 7.58
C GLU A 91 10.41 -10.90 7.13
N GLU A 92 11.70 -10.68 7.39
CA GLU A 92 12.41 -9.46 7.01
C GLU A 92 12.62 -9.33 5.49
N ASP A 93 12.58 -10.45 4.74
CA ASP A 93 12.80 -10.50 3.30
C ASP A 93 11.50 -10.52 2.47
N GLU A 94 10.33 -10.54 3.11
CA GLU A 94 9.06 -10.55 2.40
C GLU A 94 8.70 -9.16 1.87
N SER A 95 8.94 -8.94 0.57
CA SER A 95 8.39 -7.80 -0.14
C SER A 95 6.87 -7.90 -0.24
N LEU A 96 6.17 -6.91 0.26
CA LEU A 96 4.74 -6.78 0.08
C LEU A 96 4.44 -6.21 -1.31
N GLN A 97 4.32 -7.06 -2.31
CA GLN A 97 4.06 -6.65 -3.71
C GLN A 97 2.85 -5.72 -3.84
N PHE A 98 1.83 -5.89 -2.99
CA PHE A 98 0.72 -4.95 -2.89
C PHE A 98 1.19 -3.53 -2.56
N THR A 99 2.01 -3.39 -1.51
CA THR A 99 2.53 -2.09 -1.05
C THR A 99 3.42 -1.43 -2.11
N ASP A 100 4.23 -2.21 -2.83
CA ASP A 100 5.09 -1.70 -3.89
C ASP A 100 4.28 -1.11 -5.05
N VAL A 101 3.23 -1.82 -5.50
CA VAL A 101 2.34 -1.32 -6.57
C VAL A 101 1.55 -0.10 -6.11
N LEU A 102 1.08 -0.08 -4.86
CA LEU A 102 0.39 1.04 -4.24
C LEU A 102 1.29 2.29 -4.18
N ASN A 103 2.50 2.14 -3.64
CA ASN A 103 3.48 3.22 -3.54
C ASN A 103 3.86 3.75 -4.92
N ARG A 104 3.96 2.89 -5.93
CA ARG A 104 4.20 3.30 -7.31
C ARG A 104 3.08 4.18 -7.86
N GLY A 105 1.82 3.89 -7.52
CA GLY A 105 0.67 4.73 -7.86
C GLY A 105 0.77 6.12 -7.23
N ILE A 106 1.09 6.19 -5.93
CA ILE A 106 1.28 7.44 -5.19
C ILE A 106 2.45 8.24 -5.78
N GLU A 107 3.59 7.58 -6.02
CA GLU A 107 4.81 8.20 -6.57
C GLU A 107 4.54 8.87 -7.92
N LEU A 108 3.95 8.13 -8.87
CA LEU A 108 3.65 8.65 -10.20
C LEU A 108 2.69 9.85 -10.16
N ALA A 109 1.71 9.83 -9.26
CA ALA A 109 0.78 10.95 -9.09
C ALA A 109 1.48 12.16 -8.44
N ALA A 110 2.32 11.95 -7.43
CA ALA A 110 3.12 12.97 -6.77
C ALA A 110 4.10 13.64 -7.73
N GLN A 111 4.85 12.85 -8.49
CA GLN A 111 5.83 13.34 -9.45
C GLN A 111 5.20 14.27 -10.51
N ARG A 112 4.00 13.92 -11.02
CA ARG A 112 3.27 14.78 -11.97
C ARG A 112 2.91 16.15 -11.41
N ARG A 113 2.85 16.29 -10.08
CA ARG A 113 2.51 17.52 -9.36
C ARG A 113 3.72 18.18 -8.70
N GLY A 114 4.94 17.69 -8.94
CA GLY A 114 6.18 18.22 -8.38
C GLY A 114 6.41 17.89 -6.91
N PHE A 115 5.71 16.86 -6.38
CA PHE A 115 5.88 16.38 -5.00
C PHE A 115 6.85 15.20 -4.92
N ASN A 116 7.56 15.12 -3.80
CA ASN A 116 8.38 13.98 -3.41
C ASN A 116 7.66 13.15 -2.34
N LEU A 117 8.04 11.89 -2.19
CA LEU A 117 7.54 11.02 -1.13
C LEU A 117 8.58 10.87 -0.02
N LEU A 118 8.12 10.90 1.21
CA LEU A 118 8.87 10.52 2.39
C LEU A 118 8.19 9.28 2.99
N VAL A 119 8.73 8.10 2.65
CA VAL A 119 8.18 6.82 3.11
C VAL A 119 8.73 6.49 4.50
N SER A 120 7.86 6.09 5.38
CA SER A 120 8.18 5.66 6.75
C SER A 120 7.34 4.45 7.13
N SER A 121 7.80 3.68 8.09
CA SER A 121 7.03 2.59 8.67
C SER A 121 6.89 2.74 10.17
N VAL A 122 5.78 2.23 10.70
CA VAL A 122 5.46 2.21 12.12
C VAL A 122 5.11 0.78 12.49
N ASP A 123 5.71 0.27 13.54
CA ASP A 123 5.38 -1.06 14.06
C ASP A 123 4.01 -1.02 14.75
N ALA A 124 3.24 -2.11 14.65
CA ALA A 124 1.88 -2.17 15.16
C ALA A 124 1.77 -1.96 16.69
N ASP A 125 2.84 -2.27 17.42
CA ASP A 125 2.99 -2.14 18.86
C ASP A 125 3.76 -0.88 19.29
N ASP A 126 4.05 0.06 18.36
CA ASP A 126 4.80 1.27 18.63
C ASP A 126 3.99 2.29 19.45
N HIS A 127 4.21 2.31 20.74
CA HIS A 127 3.58 3.28 21.65
C HIS A 127 3.92 4.75 21.33
N ASP A 128 5.00 5.00 20.57
CA ASP A 128 5.43 6.32 20.13
C ASP A 128 4.94 6.70 18.72
N ALA A 129 4.08 5.88 18.10
CA ALA A 129 3.60 6.08 16.74
C ALA A 129 3.08 7.51 16.50
N SER A 130 2.23 8.03 17.38
CA SER A 130 1.68 9.40 17.30
C SER A 130 2.78 10.46 17.28
N ARG A 131 3.83 10.32 18.08
CA ARG A 131 4.96 11.26 18.12
C ARG A 131 5.79 11.20 16.83
N ARG A 132 6.03 10.01 16.30
CA ARG A 132 6.73 9.83 15.01
C ARG A 132 5.96 10.43 13.86
N LEU A 133 4.65 10.22 13.81
CA LEU A 133 3.78 10.80 12.79
C LEU A 133 3.71 12.32 12.88
N LEU A 134 3.70 12.89 14.08
CA LEU A 134 3.82 14.35 14.26
C LEU A 134 5.14 14.89 13.73
N ALA A 135 6.26 14.17 13.91
CA ALA A 135 7.55 14.56 13.35
C ALA A 135 7.56 14.47 11.82
N LEU A 136 6.90 13.46 11.24
CA LEU A 136 6.74 13.29 9.80
C LEU A 136 5.85 14.41 9.22
N ALA A 137 4.73 14.74 9.88
CA ALA A 137 3.82 15.83 9.51
C ALA A 137 4.53 17.20 9.44
N ARG A 138 5.53 17.41 10.31
CA ARG A 138 6.36 18.63 10.24
C ARG A 138 7.26 18.68 9.00
N LYS A 139 7.56 17.55 8.38
CA LYS A 139 8.44 17.42 7.20
C LYS A 139 7.67 17.31 5.89
N SER A 140 6.34 17.14 5.94
CA SER A 140 5.46 16.94 4.79
C SER A 140 4.30 17.92 4.78
N ASP A 141 3.60 18.05 3.66
CA ASP A 141 2.42 18.91 3.51
C ASP A 141 1.14 18.12 3.75
N GLY A 142 1.21 16.79 3.75
CA GLY A 142 0.12 15.89 4.02
C GLY A 142 0.61 14.46 4.24
N LEU A 143 -0.26 13.59 4.73
CA LEU A 143 0.07 12.19 5.02
C LEU A 143 -0.90 11.24 4.33
N ILE A 144 -0.38 10.14 3.80
CA ILE A 144 -1.14 8.95 3.39
C ILE A 144 -0.79 7.84 4.36
N LEU A 145 -1.78 7.32 5.08
CA LEU A 145 -1.59 6.29 6.10
C LEU A 145 -2.21 4.99 5.62
N HIS A 146 -1.38 3.95 5.47
CA HIS A 146 -1.83 2.63 5.06
C HIS A 146 -2.16 1.77 6.29
N ASP A 147 -3.37 1.18 6.27
CA ASP A 147 -3.90 0.36 7.37
C ASP A 147 -4.12 1.17 8.67
N ARG A 148 -4.41 0.49 9.78
CA ARG A 148 -4.64 1.11 11.10
C ARG A 148 -3.31 1.47 11.79
N VAL A 149 -2.66 2.53 11.30
CA VAL A 149 -1.42 3.05 11.93
C VAL A 149 -1.70 3.74 13.26
N LEU A 150 -2.89 4.34 13.40
CA LEU A 150 -3.36 5.04 14.60
C LEU A 150 -4.81 4.66 14.92
N GLU A 151 -5.16 4.75 16.20
CA GLU A 151 -6.54 4.68 16.62
C GLU A 151 -7.35 5.91 16.14
N PRO A 152 -8.68 5.78 15.92
CA PRO A 152 -9.51 6.83 15.33
C PRO A 152 -9.39 8.21 16.01
N ASP A 153 -9.34 8.28 17.33
CA ASP A 153 -9.22 9.53 18.07
C ASP A 153 -7.86 10.20 17.86
N GLN A 154 -6.78 9.42 17.82
CA GLN A 154 -5.43 9.90 17.55
C GLN A 154 -5.30 10.38 16.09
N LEU A 155 -5.97 9.68 15.17
CA LEU A 155 -6.03 10.04 13.77
C LEU A 155 -6.75 11.37 13.57
N ASP A 156 -7.91 11.57 14.22
CA ASP A 156 -8.65 12.83 14.19
C ASP A 156 -7.86 13.99 14.82
N GLU A 157 -7.08 13.75 15.88
CA GLU A 157 -6.20 14.77 16.45
C GLU A 157 -5.07 15.18 15.48
N LEU A 158 -4.43 14.22 14.85
CA LEU A 158 -3.37 14.49 13.87
C LEU A 158 -3.92 15.22 12.63
N ALA A 159 -5.11 14.84 12.17
CA ALA A 159 -5.77 15.43 11.01
C ALA A 159 -6.17 16.91 11.19
N ARG A 160 -6.26 17.41 12.43
CA ARG A 160 -6.42 18.86 12.70
C ARG A 160 -5.17 19.68 12.37
N ARG A 161 -4.03 19.02 12.22
CA ARG A 161 -2.71 19.67 12.03
C ARG A 161 -2.18 19.54 10.62
N VAL A 162 -2.56 18.48 9.91
CA VAL A 162 -2.10 18.17 8.56
C VAL A 162 -3.18 17.39 7.81
N PRO A 163 -3.38 17.64 6.50
CA PRO A 163 -4.28 16.82 5.69
C PRO A 163 -3.89 15.34 5.73
N ILE A 164 -4.86 14.45 5.92
CA ILE A 164 -4.63 13.00 5.98
C ILE A 164 -5.62 12.27 5.09
N VAL A 165 -5.09 11.36 4.29
CA VAL A 165 -5.84 10.31 3.59
C VAL A 165 -5.44 8.96 4.16
N THR A 166 -6.41 8.11 4.44
CA THR A 166 -6.19 6.73 4.88
C THR A 166 -6.46 5.74 3.76
N LEU A 167 -5.78 4.60 3.80
CA LEU A 167 -5.96 3.48 2.90
C LEU A 167 -6.28 2.23 3.71
N ALA A 168 -7.21 1.39 3.22
CA ALA A 168 -7.60 0.15 3.88
C ALA A 168 -7.97 0.35 5.37
N ASN A 169 -8.70 1.41 5.67
CA ASN A 169 -9.08 1.82 7.02
C ASN A 169 -10.59 2.16 7.07
N VAL A 170 -11.01 2.76 8.17
CA VAL A 170 -12.36 3.32 8.33
C VAL A 170 -12.26 4.84 8.24
N ALA A 171 -13.15 5.47 7.47
CA ALA A 171 -13.22 6.92 7.40
C ALA A 171 -13.57 7.49 8.79
N THR A 172 -12.88 8.57 9.18
CA THR A 172 -13.21 9.32 10.39
C THR A 172 -13.92 10.63 10.06
N ARG A 173 -14.20 11.45 11.06
CA ARG A 173 -14.83 12.75 10.83
C ARG A 173 -13.92 13.74 10.09
N THR A 174 -12.62 13.57 10.17
CA THR A 174 -11.61 14.51 9.66
C THR A 174 -10.74 13.97 8.55
N THR A 175 -10.76 12.64 8.29
CA THR A 175 -9.97 12.00 7.24
C THR A 175 -10.84 11.52 6.09
N THR A 176 -10.21 11.31 4.94
CA THR A 176 -10.80 10.61 3.79
C THR A 176 -10.13 9.24 3.68
N ASN A 177 -10.93 8.21 3.54
CA ASN A 177 -10.46 6.85 3.28
C ASN A 177 -10.61 6.51 1.79
N VAL A 178 -9.59 5.88 1.21
CA VAL A 178 -9.63 5.35 -0.16
C VAL A 178 -9.37 3.86 -0.08
N HIS A 179 -10.29 3.04 -0.58
CA HIS A 179 -10.21 1.59 -0.47
C HIS A 179 -10.89 0.86 -1.62
N SER A 180 -10.69 -0.44 -1.71
CA SER A 180 -11.35 -1.31 -2.67
C SER A 180 -12.72 -1.75 -2.21
N ASP A 181 -13.59 -2.07 -3.18
CA ASP A 181 -14.86 -2.75 -2.93
C ASP A 181 -14.61 -4.22 -2.54
N ASN A 182 -14.29 -4.41 -1.26
CA ASN A 182 -14.03 -5.71 -0.68
C ASN A 182 -15.25 -6.64 -0.75
N THR A 183 -16.42 -6.07 -0.54
CA THR A 183 -17.69 -6.82 -0.49
C THR A 183 -18.02 -7.39 -1.86
N SER A 184 -18.11 -6.56 -2.90
CA SER A 184 -18.44 -7.05 -4.26
C SER A 184 -17.38 -8.03 -4.77
N GLY A 185 -16.10 -7.77 -4.49
CA GLY A 185 -15.00 -8.66 -4.90
C GLY A 185 -15.08 -10.02 -4.22
N MET A 186 -15.24 -10.06 -2.90
CA MET A 186 -15.35 -11.30 -2.15
C MET A 186 -16.66 -12.05 -2.47
N GLN A 187 -17.75 -11.34 -2.70
CA GLN A 187 -19.01 -11.94 -3.13
C GLN A 187 -18.85 -12.67 -4.46
N ALA A 188 -18.21 -12.04 -5.44
CA ALA A 188 -17.94 -12.68 -6.73
C ALA A 188 -17.08 -13.95 -6.58
N LEU A 189 -16.05 -13.91 -5.71
CA LEU A 189 -15.23 -15.08 -5.42
C LEU A 189 -16.01 -16.17 -4.69
N ALA A 190 -16.81 -15.81 -3.69
CA ALA A 190 -17.63 -16.75 -2.92
C ALA A 190 -18.65 -17.47 -3.81
N VAL A 191 -19.38 -16.73 -4.65
CA VAL A 191 -20.32 -17.30 -5.63
C VAL A 191 -19.59 -18.28 -6.55
N HIS A 192 -18.42 -17.93 -7.06
CA HIS A 192 -17.62 -18.78 -7.92
C HIS A 192 -17.23 -20.11 -7.22
N LEU A 193 -16.75 -20.06 -5.98
CA LEU A 193 -16.34 -21.26 -5.25
C LEU A 193 -17.54 -22.12 -4.79
N LEU A 194 -18.60 -21.47 -4.33
CA LEU A 194 -19.74 -22.15 -3.71
C LEU A 194 -20.80 -22.60 -4.74
N ALA A 195 -21.11 -21.76 -5.73
CA ALA A 195 -22.12 -22.04 -6.73
C ALA A 195 -21.55 -22.73 -7.99
N ASP A 196 -20.49 -22.15 -8.61
CA ASP A 196 -19.96 -22.71 -9.88
C ASP A 196 -19.20 -24.00 -9.63
N HIS A 197 -18.35 -24.07 -8.57
CA HIS A 197 -17.61 -25.30 -8.21
C HIS A 197 -18.36 -26.22 -7.26
N GLY A 198 -19.41 -25.75 -6.60
CA GLY A 198 -20.21 -26.55 -5.67
C GLY A 198 -19.49 -26.93 -4.38
N TYR A 199 -18.44 -26.24 -3.97
CA TYR A 199 -17.73 -26.52 -2.72
C TYR A 199 -18.65 -26.30 -1.52
N ARG A 200 -18.63 -27.25 -0.57
CA ARG A 200 -19.51 -27.23 0.63
C ARG A 200 -18.74 -27.08 1.94
N SER A 201 -17.41 -27.08 1.89
CA SER A 201 -16.53 -26.67 3.00
C SER A 201 -15.50 -25.70 2.48
N ILE A 202 -15.39 -24.55 3.13
CA ILE A 202 -14.48 -23.47 2.73
C ILE A 202 -13.80 -22.93 3.97
N GLY A 203 -12.48 -22.70 3.89
CA GLY A 203 -11.70 -21.98 4.89
C GLY A 203 -11.53 -20.53 4.52
N TYR A 204 -11.54 -19.63 5.50
CA TYR A 204 -11.07 -18.26 5.30
C TYR A 204 -9.81 -18.01 6.11
N LEU A 205 -8.68 -17.92 5.45
CA LEU A 205 -7.42 -17.56 6.09
C LEU A 205 -7.29 -16.03 6.14
N ALA A 206 -7.51 -15.50 7.34
CA ALA A 206 -7.64 -14.06 7.59
C ALA A 206 -6.29 -13.30 7.45
N GLY A 207 -6.37 -11.99 7.24
CA GLY A 207 -5.27 -11.06 7.38
C GLY A 207 -5.06 -10.65 8.84
N LEU A 208 -4.69 -9.40 9.09
CA LEU A 208 -4.60 -8.87 10.45
C LEU A 208 -6.00 -8.85 11.11
N ALA A 209 -6.04 -9.18 12.39
CA ALA A 209 -7.30 -9.34 13.13
C ALA A 209 -8.11 -8.03 13.23
N ASP A 210 -7.44 -6.89 13.21
CA ASP A 210 -8.03 -5.56 13.29
C ASP A 210 -8.16 -4.86 11.91
N SER A 211 -7.84 -5.55 10.81
CA SER A 211 -7.95 -5.01 9.46
C SER A 211 -9.41 -4.94 9.00
N PRO A 212 -9.93 -3.73 8.68
CA PRO A 212 -11.29 -3.58 8.15
C PRO A 212 -11.51 -4.36 6.84
N ASP A 213 -10.51 -4.40 5.97
CA ASP A 213 -10.56 -5.12 4.71
C ASP A 213 -10.70 -6.63 4.93
N SER A 214 -9.89 -7.22 5.84
CA SER A 214 -9.98 -8.64 6.15
C SER A 214 -11.33 -9.01 6.79
N LEU A 215 -11.83 -8.14 7.66
CA LEU A 215 -13.14 -8.33 8.30
C LEU A 215 -14.27 -8.28 7.27
N ALA A 216 -14.31 -7.28 6.39
CA ALA A 216 -15.33 -7.17 5.35
C ALA A 216 -15.33 -8.38 4.39
N ARG A 217 -14.12 -8.86 3.99
CA ARG A 217 -13.97 -10.06 3.16
C ARG A 217 -14.51 -11.31 3.89
N ARG A 218 -14.17 -11.48 5.18
CA ARG A 218 -14.64 -12.60 5.99
C ARG A 218 -16.17 -12.60 6.16
N GLU A 219 -16.74 -11.45 6.51
CA GLU A 219 -18.18 -11.31 6.72
C GLU A 219 -18.96 -11.59 5.44
N THR A 220 -18.46 -11.09 4.30
CA THR A 220 -19.09 -11.38 3.00
C THR A 220 -19.05 -12.87 2.66
N LEU A 221 -17.87 -13.52 2.83
CA LEU A 221 -17.76 -14.96 2.58
C LEU A 221 -18.66 -15.78 3.52
N ALA A 222 -18.78 -15.35 4.77
CA ALA A 222 -19.65 -16.01 5.76
C ALA A 222 -21.14 -15.93 5.36
N ALA A 223 -21.57 -14.76 4.90
CA ALA A 223 -22.94 -14.58 4.40
C ALA A 223 -23.25 -15.47 3.19
N GLU A 224 -22.34 -15.50 2.20
CA GLU A 224 -22.51 -16.34 1.01
C GLU A 224 -22.44 -17.85 1.33
N ALA A 225 -21.56 -18.25 2.26
CA ALA A 225 -21.49 -19.65 2.73
C ALA A 225 -22.78 -20.07 3.42
N ALA A 226 -23.37 -19.20 4.24
CA ALA A 226 -24.65 -19.45 4.88
C ALA A 226 -25.78 -19.63 3.86
N VAL A 227 -25.84 -18.77 2.84
CA VAL A 227 -26.82 -18.87 1.75
C VAL A 227 -26.66 -20.18 0.97
N ALA A 228 -25.41 -20.60 0.71
CA ALA A 228 -25.11 -21.84 0.00
C ALA A 228 -25.24 -23.11 0.85
N GLY A 229 -25.49 -23.00 2.15
CA GLY A 229 -25.48 -24.13 3.08
C GLY A 229 -24.12 -24.81 3.22
N ALA A 230 -23.02 -24.01 3.05
CA ALA A 230 -21.66 -24.49 3.16
C ALA A 230 -21.08 -24.25 4.57
N VAL A 231 -20.15 -25.10 4.99
CA VAL A 231 -19.42 -24.94 6.25
C VAL A 231 -18.26 -23.97 6.04
N LEU A 232 -18.23 -22.89 6.82
CA LEU A 232 -17.11 -21.96 6.84
C LEU A 232 -16.21 -22.23 8.05
N MET A 233 -14.93 -22.45 7.81
CA MET A 233 -13.86 -22.55 8.80
C MET A 233 -13.11 -21.22 8.84
N ALA A 234 -13.30 -20.42 9.89
CA ALA A 234 -12.75 -19.07 10.01
C ALA A 234 -12.54 -18.66 11.47
N GLY A 235 -12.20 -19.62 12.34
CA GLY A 235 -11.90 -19.39 13.75
C GLY A 235 -10.52 -18.77 13.98
N PRO A 236 -10.10 -18.59 15.24
CA PRO A 236 -8.79 -18.02 15.59
C PRO A 236 -7.61 -18.79 14.99
N GLU A 237 -7.76 -20.10 14.78
CA GLU A 237 -6.77 -20.98 14.17
C GLU A 237 -6.52 -20.67 12.67
N TRP A 238 -7.41 -19.90 12.02
CA TRP A 238 -7.29 -19.41 10.65
C TRP A 238 -6.74 -17.99 10.56
N GLN A 239 -6.17 -17.47 11.64
CA GLN A 239 -5.66 -16.12 11.71
C GLN A 239 -4.26 -16.03 11.12
N GLY A 240 -4.11 -15.35 9.98
CA GLY A 240 -2.85 -14.98 9.34
C GLY A 240 -2.44 -13.52 9.64
N ASN A 241 -1.57 -12.98 8.78
CA ASN A 241 -0.99 -11.66 8.97
C ASN A 241 -0.74 -10.90 7.65
N TYR A 242 -1.32 -11.36 6.55
CA TYR A 242 -1.10 -10.90 5.17
C TYR A 242 0.24 -11.32 4.52
N TYR A 243 1.16 -11.97 5.26
CA TYR A 243 2.42 -12.47 4.73
C TYR A 243 2.32 -13.95 4.31
N ALA A 244 3.22 -14.38 3.41
CA ALA A 244 3.28 -15.78 3.01
C ALA A 244 3.68 -16.69 4.17
N THR A 245 4.62 -16.25 5.01
CA THR A 245 5.01 -16.95 6.25
C THR A 245 3.80 -17.20 7.16
N GLY A 246 2.91 -16.20 7.32
CA GLY A 246 1.70 -16.38 8.10
C GLY A 246 0.74 -17.39 7.49
N GLY A 247 0.58 -17.39 6.17
CA GLY A 247 -0.22 -18.36 5.44
C GLY A 247 0.31 -19.78 5.59
N ALA A 248 1.61 -19.98 5.40
CA ALA A 248 2.26 -21.28 5.54
C ALA A 248 2.12 -21.83 6.96
N ARG A 249 2.43 -21.01 7.97
CA ARG A 249 2.33 -21.40 9.38
C ARG A 249 0.94 -21.87 9.78
N VAL A 250 -0.12 -21.18 9.33
CA VAL A 250 -1.49 -21.58 9.63
C VAL A 250 -1.78 -22.98 9.09
N ILE A 251 -1.38 -23.27 7.85
CA ILE A 251 -1.59 -24.62 7.27
C ILE A 251 -0.78 -25.68 8.00
N GLU A 252 0.49 -25.42 8.30
CA GLU A 252 1.35 -26.32 9.06
C GLU A 252 0.77 -26.65 10.43
N GLN A 253 0.25 -25.65 11.15
CA GLN A 253 -0.37 -25.84 12.45
C GLN A 253 -1.67 -26.66 12.35
N LEU A 254 -2.55 -26.34 11.40
CA LEU A 254 -3.79 -27.09 11.19
C LEU A 254 -3.52 -28.57 10.88
N LEU A 255 -2.50 -28.85 10.07
CA LEU A 255 -2.10 -30.22 9.74
C LEU A 255 -1.48 -30.94 10.94
N ALA A 256 -0.64 -30.26 11.71
CA ALA A 256 -0.03 -30.81 12.95
C ALA A 256 -1.10 -31.16 14.00
N ASP A 257 -2.16 -30.36 14.09
CA ASP A 257 -3.31 -30.60 14.99
C ASP A 257 -4.27 -31.69 14.47
N GLY A 258 -4.01 -32.27 13.31
CA GLY A 258 -4.86 -33.29 12.68
C GLY A 258 -6.16 -32.72 12.11
N THR A 259 -6.24 -31.43 11.87
CA THR A 259 -7.45 -30.81 11.32
C THR A 259 -7.63 -31.23 9.86
N THR A 260 -8.83 -31.70 9.53
CA THR A 260 -9.21 -31.96 8.15
C THR A 260 -9.39 -30.64 7.41
N LEU A 261 -8.58 -30.40 6.37
CA LEU A 261 -8.68 -29.20 5.58
C LEU A 261 -9.99 -29.13 4.78
N PRO A 262 -10.54 -27.94 4.58
CA PRO A 262 -11.72 -27.75 3.74
C PRO A 262 -11.39 -27.97 2.25
N ARG A 263 -12.42 -28.15 1.44
CA ARG A 263 -12.25 -28.38 -0.01
C ARG A 263 -11.76 -27.14 -0.76
N ALA A 264 -11.95 -25.94 -0.20
CA ALA A 264 -11.42 -24.69 -0.72
C ALA A 264 -10.93 -23.80 0.41
N ILE A 265 -9.90 -23.01 0.15
CA ILE A 265 -9.37 -21.97 1.06
C ILE A 265 -9.37 -20.65 0.31
N ALA A 266 -10.15 -19.69 0.83
CA ALA A 266 -10.09 -18.28 0.42
C ALA A 266 -9.14 -17.55 1.36
N CYS A 267 -8.10 -16.96 0.83
CA CYS A 267 -7.11 -16.20 1.59
C CYS A 267 -7.45 -14.71 1.56
N ALA A 268 -7.13 -14.03 2.65
CA ALA A 268 -7.35 -12.59 2.76
C ALA A 268 -6.60 -11.79 1.67
N ASN A 269 -5.45 -12.30 1.23
CA ASN A 269 -4.71 -11.73 0.10
C ASN A 269 -3.89 -12.81 -0.65
N ASP A 270 -3.29 -12.42 -1.77
CA ASP A 270 -2.48 -13.30 -2.62
C ASP A 270 -1.17 -13.73 -1.96
N GLN A 271 -0.58 -12.85 -1.14
CA GLN A 271 0.66 -13.16 -0.42
C GLN A 271 0.42 -14.32 0.57
N THR A 272 -0.67 -14.25 1.32
CA THR A 272 -1.11 -15.36 2.20
C THR A 272 -1.38 -16.63 1.39
N ALA A 273 -2.06 -16.50 0.22
CA ALA A 273 -2.34 -17.65 -0.65
C ALA A 273 -1.05 -18.32 -1.18
N LEU A 274 0.00 -17.54 -1.45
CA LEU A 274 1.33 -18.05 -1.80
C LEU A 274 1.87 -18.97 -0.70
N GLY A 275 1.83 -18.52 0.55
CA GLY A 275 2.26 -19.33 1.69
C GLY A 275 1.43 -20.59 1.89
N VAL A 276 0.11 -20.49 1.75
CA VAL A 276 -0.80 -21.65 1.78
C VAL A 276 -0.42 -22.68 0.72
N MET A 277 -0.27 -22.25 -0.53
CA MET A 277 0.11 -23.15 -1.64
C MET A 277 1.47 -23.78 -1.42
N TYR A 278 2.43 -23.04 -0.87
CA TYR A 278 3.74 -23.57 -0.52
C TYR A 278 3.64 -24.68 0.55
N ALA A 279 2.95 -24.42 1.67
CA ALA A 279 2.79 -25.39 2.74
C ALA A 279 2.04 -26.65 2.28
N LEU A 280 0.96 -26.51 1.52
CA LEU A 280 0.22 -27.63 0.95
C LEU A 280 1.14 -28.51 0.09
N ALA A 281 1.97 -27.90 -0.77
CA ALA A 281 2.91 -28.63 -1.62
C ALA A 281 3.97 -29.38 -0.80
N GLN A 282 4.50 -28.80 0.30
CA GLN A 282 5.44 -29.47 1.20
C GLN A 282 4.85 -30.73 1.84
N HIS A 283 3.53 -30.75 2.05
CA HIS A 283 2.81 -31.89 2.61
C HIS A 283 2.19 -32.83 1.56
N GLY A 284 2.52 -32.62 0.26
CA GLY A 284 2.03 -33.47 -0.82
C GLY A 284 0.54 -33.32 -1.13
N ILE A 285 -0.08 -32.22 -0.69
CA ILE A 285 -1.50 -31.91 -0.93
C ILE A 285 -1.62 -31.14 -2.24
N ASP A 286 -2.36 -31.68 -3.18
CA ASP A 286 -2.49 -31.11 -4.53
C ASP A 286 -3.46 -29.92 -4.57
N VAL A 287 -3.04 -28.87 -5.27
CA VAL A 287 -3.87 -27.69 -5.58
C VAL A 287 -4.13 -27.68 -7.08
N PRO A 288 -5.35 -27.74 -7.54
CA PRO A 288 -6.63 -27.74 -6.82
C PRO A 288 -7.22 -29.13 -6.51
N GLY A 289 -6.50 -30.21 -6.78
CA GLY A 289 -7.00 -31.59 -6.71
C GLY A 289 -7.60 -31.92 -5.33
N ASP A 290 -6.83 -31.74 -4.27
CA ASP A 290 -7.26 -31.98 -2.89
C ASP A 290 -7.89 -30.73 -2.26
N VAL A 291 -7.23 -29.57 -2.41
CA VAL A 291 -7.66 -28.28 -1.84
C VAL A 291 -7.56 -27.18 -2.89
N ALA A 292 -8.66 -26.54 -3.22
CA ALA A 292 -8.67 -25.34 -4.04
C ALA A 292 -8.20 -24.12 -3.23
N VAL A 293 -7.44 -23.22 -3.85
CA VAL A 293 -6.95 -22.01 -3.19
C VAL A 293 -7.31 -20.78 -4.01
N ALA A 294 -7.77 -19.74 -3.35
CA ALA A 294 -8.03 -18.44 -3.97
C ALA A 294 -7.48 -17.29 -3.10
N GLY A 295 -7.08 -16.21 -3.75
CA GLY A 295 -6.52 -15.02 -3.11
C GLY A 295 -7.36 -13.77 -3.30
N PHE A 296 -6.75 -12.64 -2.98
CA PHE A 296 -7.26 -11.30 -3.20
C PHE A 296 -6.06 -10.38 -3.48
N ASP A 297 -6.09 -9.47 -4.44
CA ASP A 297 -5.16 -8.41 -4.88
C ASP A 297 -4.84 -8.49 -6.37
N ASP A 298 -4.61 -9.67 -6.92
CA ASP A 298 -4.01 -9.97 -8.23
C ASP A 298 -2.60 -9.34 -8.37
N ILE A 299 -1.76 -9.60 -7.35
CA ILE A 299 -0.35 -9.21 -7.42
C ILE A 299 0.37 -9.87 -8.60
N PRO A 300 1.47 -9.29 -9.11
CA PRO A 300 2.17 -9.83 -10.27
C PRO A 300 2.53 -11.32 -10.16
N MET A 301 2.88 -11.80 -8.95
CA MET A 301 3.23 -13.19 -8.69
C MET A 301 2.06 -14.17 -8.92
N ALA A 302 0.81 -13.76 -8.69
CA ALA A 302 -0.37 -14.64 -8.79
C ALA A 302 -0.48 -15.37 -10.14
N ARG A 303 -0.04 -14.74 -11.24
CA ARG A 303 -0.04 -15.31 -12.59
C ARG A 303 1.14 -16.24 -12.87
N HIS A 304 2.15 -16.24 -12.01
CA HIS A 304 3.37 -17.04 -12.18
C HIS A 304 3.39 -18.29 -11.30
N LEU A 305 2.48 -18.39 -10.34
CA LEU A 305 2.30 -19.60 -9.53
C LEU A 305 1.91 -20.82 -10.37
N ARG A 306 2.10 -22.00 -9.83
CA ARG A 306 1.69 -23.27 -10.42
C ARG A 306 0.96 -24.11 -9.35
N PRO A 307 -0.37 -24.26 -9.53
CA PRO A 307 -1.25 -23.64 -10.54
C PRO A 307 -1.35 -22.12 -10.40
N GLN A 308 -1.74 -21.42 -11.49
CA GLN A 308 -1.96 -19.98 -11.44
C GLN A 308 -3.11 -19.64 -10.47
N LEU A 309 -2.91 -18.63 -9.63
CA LEU A 309 -3.83 -18.28 -8.56
C LEU A 309 -5.08 -17.56 -9.06
N THR A 310 -6.25 -18.12 -8.78
CA THR A 310 -7.55 -17.43 -8.85
C THR A 310 -7.62 -16.40 -7.75
N THR A 311 -8.00 -15.18 -8.07
CA THR A 311 -7.94 -14.06 -7.14
C THR A 311 -8.94 -12.97 -7.50
N VAL A 312 -9.14 -12.02 -6.60
CA VAL A 312 -9.89 -10.79 -6.88
C VAL A 312 -8.91 -9.66 -7.15
N ARG A 313 -8.98 -9.07 -8.35
CA ARG A 313 -8.11 -7.94 -8.69
C ARG A 313 -8.60 -6.66 -8.04
N GLN A 314 -7.73 -6.03 -7.28
CA GLN A 314 -7.86 -4.65 -6.83
C GLN A 314 -7.19 -3.70 -7.82
N PRO A 315 -7.70 -2.46 -8.00
CA PRO A 315 -7.04 -1.43 -8.79
C PRO A 315 -5.94 -0.75 -7.96
N ILE A 316 -4.92 -1.49 -7.53
CA ILE A 316 -3.96 -1.09 -6.48
C ILE A 316 -3.24 0.21 -6.85
N GLN A 317 -2.77 0.33 -8.10
CA GLN A 317 -2.08 1.53 -8.55
C GLN A 317 -3.03 2.74 -8.61
N GLU A 318 -4.28 2.53 -9.02
CA GLU A 318 -5.32 3.55 -9.06
C GLU A 318 -5.71 4.02 -7.65
N ILE A 319 -5.72 3.11 -6.65
CA ILE A 319 -5.91 3.45 -5.23
C ILE A 319 -4.83 4.44 -4.80
N GLY A 320 -3.56 4.14 -5.08
CA GLY A 320 -2.45 5.03 -4.76
C GLY A 320 -2.55 6.38 -5.45
N THR A 321 -2.89 6.39 -6.73
CA THR A 321 -3.11 7.62 -7.52
C THR A 321 -4.25 8.46 -6.93
N CYS A 322 -5.38 7.84 -6.65
CA CYS A 322 -6.57 8.49 -6.08
C CYS A 322 -6.27 9.07 -4.69
N ALA A 323 -5.58 8.32 -3.84
CA ALA A 323 -5.18 8.79 -2.52
C ALA A 323 -4.33 10.06 -2.57
N PHE A 324 -3.36 10.10 -3.48
CA PHE A 324 -2.54 11.30 -3.68
C PHE A 324 -3.38 12.46 -4.22
N ASP A 325 -4.23 12.24 -5.22
CA ASP A 325 -5.05 13.30 -5.82
C ASP A 325 -6.01 13.92 -4.80
N VAL A 326 -6.65 13.09 -3.96
CA VAL A 326 -7.48 13.55 -2.84
C VAL A 326 -6.65 14.37 -1.85
N LEU A 327 -5.50 13.86 -1.42
CA LEU A 327 -4.62 14.55 -0.48
C LEU A 327 -4.14 15.88 -1.05
N HIS A 328 -3.73 15.91 -2.32
CA HIS A 328 -3.28 17.13 -2.99
C HIS A 328 -4.38 18.20 -3.04
N SER A 329 -5.63 17.81 -3.29
CA SER A 329 -6.77 18.73 -3.21
C SER A 329 -6.93 19.32 -1.81
N MET A 330 -6.79 18.50 -0.76
CA MET A 330 -6.87 18.94 0.64
C MET A 330 -5.72 19.89 1.02
N ILE A 331 -4.48 19.62 0.55
CA ILE A 331 -3.32 20.50 0.73
C ILE A 331 -3.59 21.88 0.11
N GLY A 332 -4.26 21.93 -1.04
CA GLY A 332 -4.69 23.17 -1.70
C GLY A 332 -5.83 23.91 -1.02
N GLY A 333 -6.34 23.43 0.11
CA GLY A 333 -7.48 24.00 0.85
C GLY A 333 -8.85 23.57 0.30
N GLY A 334 -8.88 22.62 -0.63
CA GLY A 334 -10.13 22.00 -1.12
C GLY A 334 -10.72 21.05 -0.07
N ALA A 335 -12.05 20.95 -0.05
CA ALA A 335 -12.71 19.87 0.69
C ALA A 335 -12.71 18.60 -0.19
N PRO A 336 -12.51 17.39 0.39
CA PRO A 336 -12.64 16.15 -0.36
C PRO A 336 -14.08 15.97 -0.83
N ALA A 337 -14.25 15.49 -2.08
CA ALA A 337 -15.58 15.26 -2.68
C ALA A 337 -16.39 14.21 -1.92
N ALA A 338 -15.71 13.23 -1.32
CA ALA A 338 -16.30 12.21 -0.46
C ALA A 338 -15.29 11.86 0.65
N ARG A 339 -15.82 11.44 1.81
CA ARG A 339 -14.97 10.96 2.91
C ARG A 339 -14.58 9.50 2.76
N ASP A 340 -15.33 8.77 1.98
CA ASP A 340 -15.09 7.36 1.69
C ASP A 340 -15.11 7.18 0.18
N VAL A 341 -13.99 6.78 -0.39
CA VAL A 341 -13.79 6.62 -1.83
C VAL A 341 -13.57 5.15 -2.13
N LEU A 342 -14.55 4.54 -2.74
CA LEU A 342 -14.58 3.13 -3.08
C LEU A 342 -14.18 2.90 -4.53
N LEU A 343 -13.19 2.04 -4.77
CA LEU A 343 -12.76 1.62 -6.10
C LEU A 343 -13.23 0.19 -6.41
N PRO A 344 -13.74 -0.08 -7.63
CA PRO A 344 -14.30 -1.38 -7.97
C PRO A 344 -13.22 -2.45 -8.06
N THR A 345 -13.59 -3.68 -7.70
CA THR A 345 -12.78 -4.89 -7.83
C THR A 345 -13.36 -5.83 -8.88
N ARG A 346 -12.61 -6.86 -9.29
CA ARG A 346 -13.10 -7.88 -10.20
C ARG A 346 -12.47 -9.24 -9.95
N LEU A 347 -13.25 -10.30 -10.08
CA LEU A 347 -12.76 -11.68 -10.03
C LEU A 347 -11.87 -11.99 -11.24
N VAL A 348 -10.76 -12.66 -10.99
CA VAL A 348 -9.81 -13.18 -12.00
C VAL A 348 -9.69 -14.69 -11.81
N ILE A 349 -10.40 -15.43 -12.63
CA ILE A 349 -10.42 -16.89 -12.58
C ILE A 349 -9.16 -17.45 -13.24
N ARG A 350 -8.48 -18.37 -12.53
CA ARG A 350 -7.33 -19.14 -13.00
C ARG A 350 -7.45 -20.60 -12.57
N ALA A 351 -6.32 -21.32 -12.49
CA ALA A 351 -6.36 -22.78 -12.29
C ALA A 351 -6.49 -23.23 -10.83
N SER A 352 -6.07 -22.43 -9.85
CA SER A 352 -5.98 -22.85 -8.44
C SER A 352 -7.34 -23.11 -7.76
N CYS A 353 -8.44 -22.67 -8.37
CA CYS A 353 -9.80 -22.97 -7.90
C CYS A 353 -10.40 -24.25 -8.52
N GLY A 354 -9.71 -24.89 -9.47
CA GLY A 354 -10.21 -26.07 -10.20
C GLY A 354 -10.74 -25.76 -11.60
N CYS A 355 -10.72 -24.49 -12.03
CA CYS A 355 -11.01 -24.15 -13.43
C CYS A 355 -9.88 -24.60 -14.36
N PRO A 356 -10.18 -25.00 -15.61
CA PRO A 356 -9.16 -25.31 -16.59
C PRO A 356 -8.32 -24.07 -16.90
N THR A 357 -7.02 -24.27 -17.05
CA THR A 357 -6.11 -23.19 -17.48
C THR A 357 -6.52 -22.71 -18.86
N ILE A 358 -6.91 -21.46 -19.00
CA ILE A 358 -7.10 -20.84 -20.31
C ILE A 358 -5.68 -20.68 -20.88
N SER A 359 -5.23 -21.68 -21.64
CA SER A 359 -3.97 -21.56 -22.40
C SER A 359 -4.14 -20.40 -23.38
N PRO A 360 -3.19 -19.44 -23.43
CA PRO A 360 -3.22 -18.45 -24.51
C PRO A 360 -3.19 -19.20 -25.84
N PRO A 361 -3.88 -18.71 -26.88
CA PRO A 361 -3.84 -19.34 -28.20
C PRO A 361 -2.38 -19.51 -28.60
N ARG A 362 -1.96 -20.75 -28.93
CA ARG A 362 -0.63 -21.02 -29.44
C ARG A 362 -0.39 -20.08 -30.63
N ARG A 363 0.56 -19.18 -30.50
CA ARG A 363 1.05 -18.45 -31.67
C ARG A 363 1.59 -19.54 -32.58
N LEU A 364 0.92 -19.74 -33.71
CA LEU A 364 1.43 -20.56 -34.79
C LEU A 364 2.77 -19.98 -35.28
N PRO A 365 3.72 -20.85 -35.69
CA PRO A 365 5.07 -20.45 -36.05
C PRO A 365 5.13 -19.49 -37.22
#